data_3eb480a6497920de38a5093143a1efa5
#
_entry.id   3eb480a6497920de38a5093143a1efa5
#
_cell.length_a   1.000
_cell.length_b   1.000
_cell.length_c   1.000
_cell.angle_alpha   90.00
_cell.angle_beta   90.00
_cell.angle_gamma   90.00
#
_symmetry.space_group_name_H-M   'P 1'
#
loop_
_entity.id
_entity.type
_entity.pdbx_description
1 polymer ?
#
loop_
_entity_poly.entity_id
_entity_poly.type
_entity_poly.pdbx_seq_one_letter_code
_entity_poly.pdbx_strand_id
1 'polypeptide(L)'
;MEIVHSDEQLEKYMKEAVIVSGDNPVLIDSYLRDAIEVDIDALCDGNNVYIAGILEHIEEAGVHSGDSACSIPPFSLKNEILEELERQVKLLAKDLNVIGLMNTQFAIKGDEIFILEVNPRASRTVPFIAKVLGKPLAKIATKIMLGSKINTMNLEEININHFAIKEAVFPFKRFTGVDTILGPEMRSTGEVMGIDKDFGMAFAKSQIGSGSKIPIGGAVFVSVKDGDKDKILK
;
A
#
# COMPACT_ATOMS: atom_id res chain seq x y z
N MET A 1 1.41 2.61 18.07
CA MET A 1 2.66 2.11 17.43
C MET A 1 3.63 3.27 17.37
N GLU A 2 4.92 3.05 17.62
CA GLU A 2 5.92 4.14 17.69
C GLU A 2 7.25 3.66 17.14
N ILE A 3 7.98 4.55 16.45
CA ILE A 3 9.33 4.29 15.95
C ILE A 3 10.30 4.88 16.96
N VAL A 4 11.20 4.06 17.50
CA VAL A 4 12.20 4.45 18.49
C VAL A 4 13.60 4.44 17.86
N HIS A 5 14.43 5.42 18.24
CA HIS A 5 15.76 5.63 17.65
C HIS A 5 16.90 5.45 18.66
N SER A 6 16.58 5.16 19.94
CA SER A 6 17.58 4.89 20.99
C SER A 6 17.02 3.95 22.05
N ASP A 7 17.91 3.33 22.82
CA ASP A 7 17.54 2.45 23.93
C ASP A 7 16.75 3.20 25.03
N GLU A 8 17.05 4.47 25.27
CA GLU A 8 16.31 5.28 26.25
C GLU A 8 14.87 5.54 25.79
N GLN A 9 14.68 5.79 24.48
CA GLN A 9 13.33 5.91 23.92
C GLN A 9 12.59 4.58 24.00
N LEU A 10 13.25 3.46 23.69
CA LEU A 10 12.67 2.13 23.81
C LEU A 10 12.21 1.84 25.24
N GLU A 11 13.07 2.09 26.25
CA GLU A 11 12.70 1.89 27.64
C GLU A 11 11.51 2.75 28.08
N LYS A 12 11.47 4.01 27.63
CA LYS A 12 10.33 4.90 27.89
C LYS A 12 9.04 4.34 27.33
N TYR A 13 9.04 4.01 26.01
CA TYR A 13 7.85 3.48 25.35
C TYR A 13 7.42 2.12 25.89
N MET A 14 8.36 1.25 26.27
CA MET A 14 8.03 -0.02 26.91
C MET A 14 7.26 0.19 28.23
N LYS A 15 7.63 1.17 29.04
CA LYS A 15 6.91 1.51 30.28
C LYS A 15 5.48 2.02 29.98
N GLU A 16 5.33 2.85 28.95
CA GLU A 16 4.04 3.38 28.52
C GLU A 16 3.16 2.29 27.86
N ALA A 17 3.75 1.46 27.00
CA ALA A 17 3.07 0.38 26.31
C ALA A 17 2.50 -0.69 27.26
N VAL A 18 3.23 -1.03 28.32
CA VAL A 18 2.77 -1.98 29.35
C VAL A 18 1.51 -1.47 30.04
N ILE A 19 1.41 -0.17 30.28
CA ILE A 19 0.19 0.43 30.87
C ILE A 19 -1.03 0.24 29.97
N VAL A 20 -0.84 0.38 28.65
CA VAL A 20 -1.91 0.26 27.64
C VAL A 20 -2.24 -1.20 27.33
N SER A 21 -1.22 -2.07 27.21
CA SER A 21 -1.41 -3.47 26.84
C SER A 21 -1.81 -4.36 28.03
N GLY A 22 -1.64 -3.89 29.27
CA GLY A 22 -1.87 -4.70 30.48
C GLY A 22 -0.96 -5.93 30.50
N ASP A 23 -1.56 -7.13 30.60
CA ASP A 23 -0.83 -8.40 30.66
C ASP A 23 -0.47 -8.96 29.27
N ASN A 24 -0.80 -8.25 28.17
CA ASN A 24 -0.48 -8.72 26.82
C ASN A 24 0.98 -8.38 26.46
N PRO A 25 1.64 -9.26 25.66
CA PRO A 25 3.00 -8.98 25.19
C PRO A 25 3.04 -7.78 24.26
N VAL A 26 4.16 -7.05 24.27
CA VAL A 26 4.46 -5.97 23.35
C VAL A 26 5.37 -6.50 22.25
N LEU A 27 4.98 -6.30 20.99
CA LEU A 27 5.79 -6.65 19.83
C LEU A 27 6.83 -5.56 19.56
N ILE A 28 8.06 -5.95 19.34
CA ILE A 28 9.18 -5.08 18.96
C ILE A 28 9.77 -5.63 17.67
N ASP A 29 9.72 -4.82 16.61
CA ASP A 29 10.24 -5.18 15.29
C ASP A 29 11.43 -4.31 14.89
N SER A 30 12.33 -4.86 14.08
CA SER A 30 13.37 -4.08 13.41
C SER A 30 12.77 -3.20 12.34
N TYR A 31 13.01 -1.89 12.44
CA TYR A 31 12.57 -0.95 11.41
C TYR A 31 13.40 -1.10 10.12
N LEU A 32 12.72 -1.34 8.99
CA LEU A 32 13.33 -1.45 7.67
C LEU A 32 13.40 -0.08 7.01
N ARG A 33 14.53 0.62 7.21
CA ARG A 33 14.77 1.92 6.58
C ARG A 33 14.96 1.79 5.07
N ASP A 34 14.45 2.75 4.29
CA ASP A 34 14.54 2.81 2.82
C ASP A 34 13.91 1.57 2.12
N ALA A 35 12.92 0.95 2.74
CA ALA A 35 12.19 -0.15 2.14
C ALA A 35 10.96 0.35 1.36
N ILE A 36 10.67 -0.33 0.26
CA ILE A 36 9.46 -0.11 -0.55
C ILE A 36 8.34 -0.96 0.03
N GLU A 37 7.19 -0.37 0.32
CA GLU A 37 6.02 -1.12 0.75
C GLU A 37 5.14 -1.50 -0.43
N VAL A 38 4.56 -2.70 -0.37
CA VAL A 38 3.69 -3.25 -1.43
C VAL A 38 2.46 -3.88 -0.80
N ASP A 39 1.29 -3.47 -1.27
CA ASP A 39 0.01 -4.13 -0.98
C ASP A 39 -0.38 -5.06 -2.14
N ILE A 40 -0.77 -6.28 -1.83
CA ILE A 40 -1.29 -7.22 -2.83
C ILE A 40 -2.67 -7.71 -2.41
N ASP A 41 -3.66 -7.46 -3.24
CA ASP A 41 -5.00 -8.00 -3.05
C ASP A 41 -5.24 -9.20 -3.98
N ALA A 42 -5.74 -10.27 -3.39
CA ALA A 42 -6.03 -11.52 -4.09
C ALA A 42 -7.43 -12.05 -3.79
N LEU A 43 -7.96 -12.82 -4.72
CA LEU A 43 -9.16 -13.65 -4.56
C LEU A 43 -8.74 -15.10 -4.49
N CYS A 44 -9.30 -15.87 -3.56
CA CYS A 44 -9.04 -17.30 -3.43
C CYS A 44 -10.34 -18.08 -3.24
N ASP A 45 -10.46 -19.25 -3.91
CA ASP A 45 -11.60 -20.17 -3.77
C ASP A 45 -11.25 -21.46 -3.03
N GLY A 46 -10.14 -21.43 -2.26
CA GLY A 46 -9.55 -22.57 -1.57
C GLY A 46 -8.55 -23.37 -2.42
N ASN A 47 -8.63 -23.31 -3.75
CA ASN A 47 -7.73 -24.02 -4.68
C ASN A 47 -7.00 -23.09 -5.64
N ASN A 48 -7.76 -22.17 -6.25
CA ASN A 48 -7.25 -21.21 -7.23
C ASN A 48 -7.11 -19.84 -6.58
N VAL A 49 -6.06 -19.12 -6.97
CA VAL A 49 -5.78 -17.77 -6.50
C VAL A 49 -5.65 -16.85 -7.72
N TYR A 50 -6.41 -15.75 -7.70
CA TYR A 50 -6.33 -14.68 -8.68
C TYR A 50 -5.74 -13.45 -8.00
N ILE A 51 -4.60 -12.97 -8.48
CA ILE A 51 -4.01 -11.70 -8.04
C ILE A 51 -4.82 -10.56 -8.67
N ALA A 52 -5.53 -9.82 -7.84
CA ALA A 52 -6.37 -8.72 -8.30
C ALA A 52 -5.56 -7.45 -8.57
N GLY A 53 -4.49 -7.22 -7.81
CA GLY A 53 -3.58 -6.10 -8.04
C GLY A 53 -2.41 -6.11 -7.10
N ILE A 54 -1.29 -5.57 -7.60
CA ILE A 54 -0.06 -5.29 -6.86
C ILE A 54 0.09 -3.78 -6.86
N LEU A 55 0.10 -3.18 -5.68
CA LEU A 55 0.22 -1.74 -5.47
C LEU A 55 1.56 -1.44 -4.82
N GLU A 56 2.38 -0.66 -5.50
CA GLU A 56 3.62 -0.13 -4.96
C GLU A 56 3.36 1.22 -4.29
N HIS A 57 3.77 1.37 -3.03
CA HIS A 57 3.67 2.62 -2.30
C HIS A 57 4.69 3.64 -2.79
N ILE A 58 4.31 4.92 -2.80
CA ILE A 58 5.20 6.02 -3.17
C ILE A 58 6.00 6.48 -1.94
N GLU A 59 5.37 6.51 -0.76
CA GLU A 59 6.04 6.75 0.51
C GLU A 59 6.85 5.52 0.94
N GLU A 60 7.90 5.77 1.71
CA GLU A 60 8.70 4.71 2.32
C GLU A 60 7.86 3.86 3.29
N ALA A 61 8.26 2.60 3.49
CA ALA A 61 7.61 1.70 4.44
C ALA A 61 7.57 2.29 5.85
N GLY A 62 6.43 2.10 6.53
CA GLY A 62 6.17 2.65 7.87
C GLY A 62 5.08 3.74 7.90
N VAL A 63 4.59 4.17 6.75
CA VAL A 63 3.37 4.96 6.62
C VAL A 63 2.18 4.01 6.46
N HIS A 64 1.09 4.26 7.17
CA HIS A 64 -0.11 3.42 7.09
C HIS A 64 -0.62 3.32 5.63
N SER A 65 -0.92 2.13 5.15
CA SER A 65 -1.33 1.88 3.75
C SER A 65 -2.55 2.69 3.29
N GLY A 66 -3.43 3.09 4.21
CA GLY A 66 -4.53 4.02 3.93
C GLY A 66 -4.09 5.44 3.63
N ASP A 67 -2.93 5.85 4.13
CA ASP A 67 -2.37 7.20 4.02
C ASP A 67 -1.34 7.32 2.89
N SER A 68 -0.71 6.23 2.50
CA SER A 68 0.25 6.20 1.39
C SER A 68 -0.43 6.38 0.05
N ALA A 69 0.23 7.13 -0.83
CA ALA A 69 -0.07 7.09 -2.25
C ALA A 69 0.42 5.75 -2.83
N CYS A 70 -0.35 5.14 -3.72
CA CYS A 70 -0.01 3.84 -4.29
C CYS A 70 -0.20 3.83 -5.79
N SER A 71 0.70 3.17 -6.51
CA SER A 71 0.65 2.98 -7.96
C SER A 71 0.23 1.57 -8.34
N ILE A 72 -0.63 1.46 -9.32
CA ILE A 72 -0.89 0.23 -10.07
C ILE A 72 -0.81 0.53 -11.57
N PRO A 73 -0.01 -0.18 -12.37
CA PRO A 73 0.97 -1.19 -11.95
C PRO A 73 2.10 -0.60 -11.09
N PRO A 74 2.89 -1.45 -10.43
CA PRO A 74 4.16 -1.06 -9.81
C PRO A 74 5.06 -0.32 -10.79
N PHE A 75 5.82 0.68 -10.29
CA PHE A 75 6.58 1.57 -11.16
C PHE A 75 8.10 1.44 -11.02
N SER A 76 8.59 0.88 -9.91
CA SER A 76 10.04 0.76 -9.65
C SER A 76 10.52 -0.68 -9.42
N LEU A 77 9.61 -1.62 -9.17
CA LEU A 77 9.95 -3.00 -8.85
C LEU A 77 10.35 -3.80 -10.09
N LYS A 78 11.34 -4.67 -9.92
CA LYS A 78 11.79 -5.62 -10.95
C LYS A 78 10.77 -6.75 -11.15
N ASN A 79 10.70 -7.31 -12.35
CA ASN A 79 9.79 -8.42 -12.66
C ASN A 79 10.02 -9.64 -11.79
N GLU A 80 11.28 -9.96 -11.47
CA GLU A 80 11.64 -11.09 -10.61
C GLU A 80 11.06 -10.95 -9.20
N ILE A 81 11.01 -9.71 -8.68
CA ILE A 81 10.37 -9.42 -7.39
C ILE A 81 8.85 -9.59 -7.50
N LEU A 82 8.24 -9.09 -8.57
CA LEU A 82 6.78 -9.22 -8.78
C LEU A 82 6.35 -10.70 -8.89
N GLU A 83 7.09 -11.51 -9.62
CA GLU A 83 6.85 -12.95 -9.74
C GLU A 83 6.97 -13.68 -8.38
N GLU A 84 7.99 -13.33 -7.59
CA GLU A 84 8.19 -13.92 -6.26
C GLU A 84 7.09 -13.48 -5.29
N LEU A 85 6.68 -12.22 -5.31
CA LEU A 85 5.55 -11.70 -4.52
C LEU A 85 4.26 -12.46 -4.84
N GLU A 86 3.94 -12.64 -6.13
CA GLU A 86 2.77 -13.42 -6.54
C GLU A 86 2.84 -14.87 -6.08
N ARG A 87 4.03 -15.48 -6.19
CA ARG A 87 4.25 -16.85 -5.73
C ARG A 87 3.97 -17.00 -4.24
N GLN A 88 4.49 -16.06 -3.42
CA GLN A 88 4.29 -16.07 -1.97
C GLN A 88 2.82 -15.86 -1.61
N VAL A 89 2.13 -14.90 -2.22
CA VAL A 89 0.69 -14.67 -1.99
C VAL A 89 -0.14 -15.91 -2.35
N LYS A 90 0.17 -16.57 -3.46
CA LYS A 90 -0.52 -17.81 -3.88
C LYS A 90 -0.33 -18.96 -2.87
N LEU A 91 0.86 -19.09 -2.28
CA LEU A 91 1.14 -20.07 -1.23
C LEU A 91 0.38 -19.73 0.07
N LEU A 92 0.51 -18.48 0.55
CA LEU A 92 -0.15 -18.01 1.76
C LEU A 92 -1.67 -18.20 1.69
N ALA A 93 -2.29 -17.84 0.55
CA ALA A 93 -3.73 -17.98 0.37
C ALA A 93 -4.20 -19.44 0.48
N LYS A 94 -3.40 -20.40 -0.02
CA LYS A 94 -3.68 -21.84 0.06
C LYS A 94 -3.46 -22.39 1.45
N ASP A 95 -2.33 -22.08 2.08
CA ASP A 95 -1.97 -22.59 3.40
C ASP A 95 -2.92 -22.08 4.50
N LEU A 96 -3.40 -20.85 4.35
CA LEU A 96 -4.41 -20.26 5.23
C LEU A 96 -5.85 -20.65 4.85
N ASN A 97 -6.05 -21.48 3.83
CA ASN A 97 -7.37 -21.92 3.34
C ASN A 97 -8.33 -20.74 3.10
N VAL A 98 -7.85 -19.68 2.48
CA VAL A 98 -8.63 -18.46 2.23
C VAL A 98 -9.76 -18.73 1.24
N ILE A 99 -10.97 -18.26 1.57
CA ILE A 99 -12.12 -18.24 0.67
C ILE A 99 -12.67 -16.80 0.61
N GLY A 100 -12.49 -16.14 -0.52
CA GLY A 100 -12.84 -14.73 -0.70
C GLY A 100 -11.61 -13.86 -0.94
N LEU A 101 -11.55 -12.70 -0.32
CA LEU A 101 -10.46 -11.74 -0.43
C LEU A 101 -9.36 -11.98 0.61
N MET A 102 -8.14 -11.72 0.20
CA MET A 102 -6.96 -11.64 1.05
C MET A 102 -6.10 -10.45 0.62
N ASN A 103 -5.62 -9.70 1.57
CA ASN A 103 -4.60 -8.67 1.38
C ASN A 103 -3.32 -9.12 2.06
N THR A 104 -2.18 -8.92 1.40
CA THR A 104 -0.86 -9.19 1.98
C THR A 104 -0.02 -7.93 1.80
N GLN A 105 0.64 -7.51 2.88
CA GLN A 105 1.56 -6.38 2.87
C GLN A 105 2.99 -6.88 2.98
N PHE A 106 3.84 -6.32 2.13
CA PHE A 106 5.26 -6.63 2.07
C PHE A 106 6.10 -5.36 2.19
N ALA A 107 7.31 -5.52 2.72
CA ALA A 107 8.38 -4.53 2.58
C ALA A 107 9.50 -5.14 1.75
N ILE A 108 10.05 -4.37 0.81
CA ILE A 108 11.12 -4.81 -0.08
C ILE A 108 12.33 -3.92 0.15
N LYS A 109 13.46 -4.54 0.51
CA LYS A 109 14.72 -3.84 0.72
C LYS A 109 15.80 -4.45 -0.17
N GLY A 110 16.17 -3.72 -1.21
CA GLY A 110 17.01 -4.29 -2.28
C GLY A 110 16.27 -5.42 -3.01
N ASP A 111 16.78 -6.64 -2.91
CA ASP A 111 16.15 -7.85 -3.48
C ASP A 111 15.52 -8.74 -2.39
N GLU A 112 15.55 -8.32 -1.12
CA GLU A 112 14.94 -9.07 -0.01
C GLU A 112 13.48 -8.68 0.19
N ILE A 113 12.62 -9.68 0.35
CA ILE A 113 11.17 -9.54 0.53
C ILE A 113 10.81 -9.93 1.97
N PHE A 114 10.15 -9.03 2.68
CA PHE A 114 9.67 -9.22 4.05
C PHE A 114 8.15 -9.17 4.07
N ILE A 115 7.50 -10.19 4.64
CA ILE A 115 6.06 -10.18 4.87
C ILE A 115 5.80 -9.36 6.14
N LEU A 116 4.99 -8.31 6.02
CA LEU A 116 4.58 -7.47 7.15
C LEU A 116 3.34 -8.05 7.82
N GLU A 117 2.28 -8.25 7.03
CA GLU A 117 1.04 -8.85 7.52
C GLU A 117 0.22 -9.53 6.42
N VAL A 118 -0.63 -10.47 6.82
CA VAL A 118 -1.59 -11.15 5.95
C VAL A 118 -2.99 -10.99 6.52
N ASN A 119 -3.88 -10.42 5.74
CA ASN A 119 -5.25 -10.10 6.14
C ASN A 119 -6.24 -10.89 5.27
N PRO A 120 -6.79 -12.05 5.73
CA PRO A 120 -7.78 -12.83 4.98
C PRO A 120 -9.17 -12.17 5.02
N ARG A 121 -9.25 -10.97 4.52
CA ARG A 121 -10.43 -10.10 4.46
C ARG A 121 -10.30 -9.08 3.33
N ALA A 122 -11.36 -8.35 3.04
CA ALA A 122 -11.30 -7.19 2.17
C ALA A 122 -10.39 -6.10 2.77
N SER A 123 -9.55 -5.51 1.93
CA SER A 123 -8.69 -4.37 2.26
C SER A 123 -9.35 -3.05 1.84
N ARG A 124 -8.74 -1.94 2.21
CA ARG A 124 -9.13 -0.60 1.75
C ARG A 124 -8.72 -0.34 0.30
N THR A 125 -7.75 -1.05 -0.23
CA THR A 125 -7.28 -0.94 -1.62
C THR A 125 -8.21 -1.64 -2.62
N VAL A 126 -9.04 -2.60 -2.18
CA VAL A 126 -10.00 -3.32 -3.05
C VAL A 126 -10.91 -2.39 -3.87
N PRO A 127 -11.54 -1.33 -3.31
CA PRO A 127 -12.36 -0.42 -4.10
C PRO A 127 -11.58 0.33 -5.18
N PHE A 128 -10.34 0.72 -4.89
CA PHE A 128 -9.44 1.36 -5.84
C PHE A 128 -9.10 0.40 -6.98
N ILE A 129 -8.59 -0.80 -6.67
CA ILE A 129 -8.25 -1.82 -7.67
C ILE A 129 -9.47 -2.17 -8.52
N ALA A 130 -10.65 -2.35 -7.90
CA ALA A 130 -11.89 -2.66 -8.60
C ALA A 130 -12.24 -1.60 -9.65
N LYS A 131 -12.02 -0.31 -9.36
CA LYS A 131 -12.22 0.79 -10.31
C LYS A 131 -11.17 0.78 -11.42
N VAL A 132 -9.90 0.58 -11.11
CA VAL A 132 -8.81 0.51 -12.09
C VAL A 132 -9.05 -0.62 -13.08
N LEU A 133 -9.43 -1.79 -12.58
CA LEU A 133 -9.67 -2.98 -13.39
C LEU A 133 -11.04 -2.99 -14.10
N GLY A 134 -11.97 -2.13 -13.69
CA GLY A 134 -13.37 -2.23 -14.12
C GLY A 134 -14.05 -3.55 -13.69
N LYS A 135 -13.52 -4.23 -12.66
CA LYS A 135 -14.05 -5.49 -12.15
C LYS A 135 -14.67 -5.32 -10.76
N PRO A 136 -15.89 -5.81 -10.49
CA PRO A 136 -16.55 -5.67 -9.19
C PRO A 136 -16.00 -6.72 -8.19
N LEU A 137 -14.77 -6.53 -7.69
CA LEU A 137 -14.03 -7.51 -6.87
C LEU A 137 -14.82 -7.96 -5.64
N ALA A 138 -15.48 -7.05 -4.93
CA ALA A 138 -16.30 -7.40 -3.77
C ALA A 138 -17.45 -8.34 -4.12
N LYS A 139 -18.13 -8.09 -5.26
CA LYS A 139 -19.19 -8.99 -5.76
C LYS A 139 -18.64 -10.35 -6.16
N ILE A 140 -17.46 -10.38 -6.77
CA ILE A 140 -16.78 -11.63 -7.15
C ILE A 140 -16.40 -12.41 -5.89
N ALA A 141 -15.80 -11.76 -4.90
CA ALA A 141 -15.49 -12.38 -3.60
C ALA A 141 -16.71 -12.99 -2.92
N THR A 142 -17.84 -12.26 -2.91
CA THR A 142 -19.10 -12.77 -2.34
C THR A 142 -19.56 -14.03 -3.07
N LYS A 143 -19.47 -14.09 -4.39
CA LYS A 143 -19.81 -15.31 -5.15
C LYS A 143 -18.90 -16.48 -4.81
N ILE A 144 -17.59 -16.21 -4.64
CA ILE A 144 -16.61 -17.22 -4.21
C ILE A 144 -16.97 -17.76 -2.83
N MET A 145 -17.28 -16.88 -1.87
CA MET A 145 -17.70 -17.27 -0.53
C MET A 145 -19.02 -18.10 -0.51
N LEU A 146 -19.84 -17.91 -1.54
CA LEU A 146 -21.08 -18.71 -1.77
C LEU A 146 -20.82 -19.99 -2.57
N GLY A 147 -19.55 -20.37 -2.82
CA GLY A 147 -19.17 -21.62 -3.43
C GLY A 147 -18.84 -21.58 -4.93
N SER A 148 -18.93 -20.42 -5.58
CA SER A 148 -18.49 -20.29 -6.98
C SER A 148 -16.99 -20.43 -7.10
N LYS A 149 -16.50 -21.00 -8.23
CA LYS A 149 -15.07 -21.22 -8.47
C LYS A 149 -14.49 -20.15 -9.39
N ILE A 150 -13.25 -19.72 -9.10
CA ILE A 150 -12.53 -18.68 -9.84
C ILE A 150 -12.42 -19.03 -11.34
N ASN A 151 -12.10 -20.29 -11.66
CA ASN A 151 -11.94 -20.74 -13.03
C ASN A 151 -13.23 -20.69 -13.87
N THR A 152 -14.40 -20.52 -13.26
CA THR A 152 -15.68 -20.36 -13.95
C THR A 152 -16.07 -18.90 -14.18
N MET A 153 -15.25 -17.94 -13.72
CA MET A 153 -15.62 -16.51 -13.66
C MET A 153 -14.99 -15.64 -14.74
N ASN A 154 -14.23 -16.22 -15.67
CA ASN A 154 -13.49 -15.49 -16.73
C ASN A 154 -12.70 -14.29 -16.17
N LEU A 155 -11.95 -14.53 -15.09
CA LEU A 155 -11.04 -13.55 -14.52
C LEU A 155 -9.72 -13.58 -15.33
N GLU A 156 -9.74 -12.96 -16.49
CA GLU A 156 -8.54 -12.76 -17.29
C GLU A 156 -7.61 -11.75 -16.62
N GLU A 157 -6.29 -11.95 -16.79
CA GLU A 157 -5.32 -10.93 -16.44
C GLU A 157 -5.60 -9.66 -17.25
N ILE A 158 -5.71 -8.53 -16.58
CA ILE A 158 -5.93 -7.26 -17.25
C ILE A 158 -4.56 -6.64 -17.49
N ASN A 159 -4.22 -6.48 -18.76
CA ASN A 159 -3.06 -5.71 -19.14
C ASN A 159 -3.39 -4.21 -19.00
N ILE A 160 -2.91 -3.60 -17.93
CA ILE A 160 -3.08 -2.16 -17.66
C ILE A 160 -2.01 -1.42 -18.46
N ASN A 161 -2.43 -0.58 -19.40
CA ASN A 161 -1.54 0.22 -20.26
C ASN A 161 -1.41 1.69 -19.80
N HIS A 162 -1.74 1.95 -18.56
CA HIS A 162 -1.67 3.26 -17.90
C HIS A 162 -1.31 3.07 -16.43
N PHE A 163 -0.85 4.14 -15.78
CA PHE A 163 -0.71 4.19 -14.33
C PHE A 163 -1.99 4.74 -13.72
N ALA A 164 -2.43 4.09 -12.65
CA ALA A 164 -3.47 4.61 -11.76
C ALA A 164 -2.84 4.83 -10.38
N ILE A 165 -2.90 6.06 -9.90
CA ILE A 165 -2.36 6.45 -8.60
C ILE A 165 -3.51 6.70 -7.63
N LYS A 166 -3.51 5.96 -6.54
CA LYS A 166 -4.34 6.28 -5.37
C LYS A 166 -3.63 7.36 -4.55
N GLU A 167 -4.34 8.39 -4.17
CA GLU A 167 -3.85 9.45 -3.28
C GLU A 167 -4.80 9.63 -2.11
N ALA A 168 -4.26 9.75 -0.90
CA ALA A 168 -5.05 9.96 0.30
C ALA A 168 -5.54 11.41 0.42
N VAL A 169 -6.72 11.59 1.01
CA VAL A 169 -7.28 12.90 1.34
C VAL A 169 -7.21 13.11 2.84
N PHE A 170 -6.52 14.17 3.27
CA PHE A 170 -6.31 14.48 4.67
C PHE A 170 -7.15 15.67 5.15
N PRO A 171 -7.76 15.58 6.34
CA PRO A 171 -8.57 16.67 6.91
C PRO A 171 -7.74 17.71 7.67
N PHE A 172 -6.42 17.76 7.49
CA PHE A 172 -5.51 18.61 8.29
C PHE A 172 -5.91 20.08 8.36
N LYS A 173 -6.47 20.62 7.27
CA LYS A 173 -6.95 22.01 7.23
C LYS A 173 -8.12 22.28 8.20
N ARG A 174 -8.80 21.24 8.68
CA ARG A 174 -9.94 21.38 9.64
C ARG A 174 -9.48 21.35 11.09
N PHE A 175 -8.24 20.91 11.36
CA PHE A 175 -7.70 20.72 12.69
C PHE A 175 -6.43 21.54 12.84
N THR A 176 -6.49 22.66 13.56
CA THR A 176 -5.32 23.51 13.82
C THR A 176 -4.39 22.85 14.83
N GLY A 177 -3.08 22.88 14.56
CA GLY A 177 -2.07 22.37 15.49
C GLY A 177 -1.85 20.86 15.43
N VAL A 178 -2.46 20.16 14.48
CA VAL A 178 -2.20 18.73 14.27
C VAL A 178 -0.91 18.57 13.47
N ASP A 179 -0.06 17.64 13.90
CA ASP A 179 1.11 17.22 13.14
C ASP A 179 0.68 16.56 11.83
N THR A 180 1.30 16.99 10.73
CA THR A 180 1.03 16.50 9.38
C THR A 180 1.98 15.38 8.96
N ILE A 181 2.95 15.01 9.79
CA ILE A 181 3.88 13.91 9.53
C ILE A 181 3.10 12.61 9.52
N LEU A 182 3.21 11.86 8.42
CA LEU A 182 2.59 10.55 8.28
C LEU A 182 3.38 9.50 9.05
N GLY A 183 2.69 8.46 9.49
CA GLY A 183 3.25 7.38 10.30
C GLY A 183 2.37 6.14 10.25
N PRO A 184 2.57 5.20 11.19
CA PRO A 184 1.89 3.91 11.16
C PRO A 184 0.40 3.97 11.52
N GLU A 185 -0.11 5.14 11.92
CA GLU A 185 -1.52 5.35 12.26
C GLU A 185 -2.24 6.10 11.16
N MET A 186 -3.40 5.59 10.72
CA MET A 186 -4.19 6.19 9.65
C MET A 186 -4.80 7.54 10.06
N ARG A 187 -4.60 8.55 9.20
CA ARG A 187 -5.12 9.92 9.37
C ARG A 187 -6.03 10.38 8.21
N SER A 188 -6.00 9.68 7.09
CA SER A 188 -6.81 10.00 5.91
C SER A 188 -8.30 9.78 6.14
N THR A 189 -9.14 10.54 5.44
CA THR A 189 -10.60 10.46 5.50
C THR A 189 -11.23 10.07 4.16
N GLY A 190 -10.43 9.92 3.13
CA GLY A 190 -10.87 9.55 1.79
C GLY A 190 -9.69 9.32 0.86
N GLU A 191 -9.99 9.00 -0.38
CA GLU A 191 -9.01 8.76 -1.41
C GLU A 191 -9.50 9.30 -2.75
N VAL A 192 -8.56 9.65 -3.63
CA VAL A 192 -8.78 10.03 -5.02
C VAL A 192 -7.90 9.22 -5.93
N MET A 193 -8.16 9.27 -7.24
CA MET A 193 -7.40 8.55 -8.24
C MET A 193 -6.94 9.47 -9.36
N GLY A 194 -5.65 9.44 -9.67
CA GLY A 194 -5.08 10.02 -10.89
C GLY A 194 -4.78 8.91 -11.90
N ILE A 195 -5.08 9.15 -13.18
CA ILE A 195 -4.83 8.18 -14.27
C ILE A 195 -4.12 8.87 -15.42
N ASP A 196 -3.02 8.28 -15.89
CA ASP A 196 -2.33 8.69 -17.12
C ASP A 196 -1.45 7.55 -17.65
N LYS A 197 -0.98 7.66 -18.90
CA LYS A 197 0.04 6.76 -19.45
C LYS A 197 1.43 7.03 -18.89
N ASP A 198 1.68 8.25 -18.46
CA ASP A 198 2.89 8.71 -17.80
C ASP A 198 2.67 8.69 -16.27
N PHE A 199 3.62 8.09 -15.53
CA PHE A 199 3.54 7.99 -14.07
C PHE A 199 3.49 9.37 -13.41
N GLY A 200 4.36 10.30 -13.82
CA GLY A 200 4.43 11.65 -13.23
C GLY A 200 3.12 12.43 -13.44
N MET A 201 2.52 12.30 -14.63
CA MET A 201 1.22 12.92 -14.93
C MET A 201 0.08 12.26 -14.13
N ALA A 202 0.08 10.93 -13.96
CA ALA A 202 -0.90 10.25 -13.12
C ALA A 202 -0.80 10.72 -11.66
N PHE A 203 0.43 10.83 -11.14
CA PHE A 203 0.71 11.32 -9.80
C PHE A 203 0.29 12.80 -9.64
N ALA A 204 0.65 13.68 -10.59
CA ALA A 204 0.22 15.07 -10.56
C ALA A 204 -1.32 15.20 -10.53
N LYS A 205 -2.03 14.40 -11.33
CA LYS A 205 -3.51 14.36 -11.33
C LYS A 205 -4.07 13.91 -9.97
N SER A 206 -3.47 12.91 -9.32
CA SER A 206 -3.91 12.48 -7.99
C SER A 206 -3.70 13.56 -6.94
N GLN A 207 -2.56 14.27 -7.00
CA GLN A 207 -2.27 15.41 -6.12
C GLN A 207 -3.30 16.54 -6.28
N ILE A 208 -3.62 16.91 -7.53
CA ILE A 208 -4.67 17.91 -7.81
C ILE A 208 -6.02 17.42 -7.27
N GLY A 209 -6.35 16.14 -7.48
CA GLY A 209 -7.58 15.52 -7.01
C GLY A 209 -7.71 15.53 -5.48
N SER A 210 -6.62 15.38 -4.73
CA SER A 210 -6.59 15.47 -3.26
C SER A 210 -6.65 16.90 -2.73
N GLY A 211 -6.62 17.90 -3.63
CA GLY A 211 -6.70 19.32 -3.29
C GLY A 211 -5.36 20.03 -3.15
N SER A 212 -4.27 19.40 -3.57
CA SER A 212 -2.95 20.02 -3.70
C SER A 212 -2.93 21.01 -4.85
N LYS A 213 -2.32 22.17 -4.64
CA LYS A 213 -2.11 23.17 -5.69
C LYS A 213 -0.71 23.01 -6.26
N ILE A 214 -0.60 22.50 -7.48
CA ILE A 214 0.67 22.41 -8.19
C ILE A 214 0.93 23.79 -8.83
N PRO A 215 2.02 24.48 -8.48
CA PRO A 215 2.37 25.76 -9.09
C PRO A 215 2.76 25.57 -10.56
N ILE A 216 2.27 26.45 -11.44
CA ILE A 216 2.55 26.44 -12.89
C ILE A 216 3.61 27.47 -13.29
N GLY A 217 4.18 28.21 -12.35
CA GLY A 217 5.23 29.20 -12.57
C GLY A 217 5.77 29.76 -11.27
N GLY A 218 6.92 30.42 -11.34
CA GLY A 218 7.60 31.02 -10.18
C GLY A 218 8.95 30.35 -9.89
N ALA A 219 9.51 30.61 -8.71
CA ALA A 219 10.74 29.97 -8.24
C ALA A 219 10.40 28.75 -7.40
N VAL A 220 11.15 27.67 -7.59
CA VAL A 220 11.01 26.42 -6.85
C VAL A 220 12.28 26.19 -6.02
N PHE A 221 12.10 25.96 -4.74
CA PHE A 221 13.16 25.45 -3.87
C PHE A 221 13.05 23.93 -3.82
N VAL A 222 14.15 23.24 -4.23
CA VAL A 222 14.20 21.76 -4.23
C VAL A 222 15.21 21.31 -3.19
N SER A 223 14.75 20.48 -2.26
CA SER A 223 15.60 19.82 -1.26
C SER A 223 15.32 18.32 -1.27
N VAL A 224 16.32 17.53 -1.60
CA VAL A 224 16.23 16.08 -1.71
C VAL A 224 17.45 15.42 -1.10
N LYS A 225 17.36 14.12 -0.83
CA LYS A 225 18.53 13.33 -0.38
C LYS A 225 19.63 13.32 -1.44
N ASP A 226 20.88 13.16 -1.00
CA ASP A 226 22.05 13.28 -1.90
C ASP A 226 22.00 12.33 -3.11
N GLY A 227 21.48 11.11 -2.93
CA GLY A 227 21.36 10.13 -4.01
C GLY A 227 20.37 10.51 -5.12
N ASP A 228 19.49 11.50 -4.89
CA ASP A 228 18.48 11.93 -5.87
C ASP A 228 18.82 13.27 -6.56
N LYS A 229 19.88 13.96 -6.10
CA LYS A 229 20.28 15.28 -6.63
C LYS A 229 20.54 15.26 -8.13
N ASP A 230 21.22 14.25 -8.64
CA ASP A 230 21.56 14.12 -10.06
C ASP A 230 20.36 13.81 -10.96
N LYS A 231 19.27 13.30 -10.38
CA LYS A 231 18.05 12.95 -11.11
C LYS A 231 17.10 14.13 -11.32
N ILE A 232 17.16 15.13 -10.45
CA ILE A 232 16.22 16.27 -10.46
C ILE A 232 16.54 17.31 -11.53
N LEU A 233 17.79 17.36 -12.03
CA LEU A 233 18.22 18.32 -13.02
C LEU A 233 17.96 17.88 -14.47
N LYS A 234 17.28 16.76 -14.66
CA LYS A 234 16.89 16.24 -15.98
C LYS A 234 15.43 16.51 -16.25
#